data_e17ae7acce9f4ed78e5f8fc411df38e1
#
_entry.id   e17ae7acce9f4ed78e5f8fc411df38e1
#
_cell.length_a   1.000
_cell.length_b   1.000
_cell.length_c   1.000
_cell.angle_alpha   90.00
_cell.angle_beta   90.00
_cell.angle_gamma   90.00
#
_symmetry.space_group_name_H-M   'P 1'
#
loop_
_entity.id
_entity.type
_entity.pdbx_description
1 polymer ?
#
loop_
_entity_poly.entity_id
_entity_poly.type
_entity_poly.pdbx_seq_one_letter_code
_entity_poly.pdbx_strand_id
1 'polypeptide(L)'
;MTVEAYLQSQKERVDRRLAQLIRTEIPQFSGLYEAMNYSLNAGGKRIRPILFLSVLEALGKDPAGYLDLACALECVHSYSLIHDDLPAMDDDDYRRGKPTNHRVYGEGTAILAGDGLLTYALSLIHISEPTRLQLI
;
A
#
# COMPACT_ATOMS: atom_id res chain seq x y z
N MET A 1 15.93 -15.37 17.03
CA MET A 1 14.81 -14.43 16.84
C MET A 1 13.51 -15.19 16.75
N THR A 2 12.49 -14.77 17.48
CA THR A 2 11.15 -15.38 17.37
C THR A 2 10.45 -14.96 16.09
N VAL A 3 9.41 -15.70 15.70
CA VAL A 3 8.58 -15.34 14.54
C VAL A 3 7.92 -13.98 14.77
N GLU A 4 7.41 -13.76 15.99
CA GLU A 4 6.77 -12.50 16.35
C GLU A 4 7.72 -11.32 16.24
N ALA A 5 8.95 -11.46 16.72
CA ALA A 5 9.97 -10.42 16.62
C ALA A 5 10.36 -10.12 15.16
N TYR A 6 10.45 -11.16 14.33
CA TYR A 6 10.70 -11.02 12.89
C TYR A 6 9.57 -10.27 12.21
N LEU A 7 8.32 -10.69 12.44
CA LEU A 7 7.15 -10.04 11.84
C LEU A 7 7.07 -8.57 12.26
N GLN A 8 7.32 -8.26 13.53
CA GLN A 8 7.29 -6.88 14.03
C GLN A 8 8.38 -6.03 13.38
N SER A 9 9.59 -6.55 13.27
CA SER A 9 10.72 -5.85 12.63
C SER A 9 10.43 -5.56 11.15
N GLN A 10 9.91 -6.53 10.41
CA GLN A 10 9.57 -6.35 9.00
C GLN A 10 8.39 -5.40 8.82
N LYS A 11 7.38 -5.48 9.68
CA LYS A 11 6.25 -4.56 9.67
C LYS A 11 6.72 -3.10 9.84
N GLU A 12 7.57 -2.83 10.79
CA GLU A 12 8.13 -1.49 11.02
C GLU A 12 8.88 -0.97 9.80
N ARG A 13 9.64 -1.85 9.15
CA ARG A 13 10.36 -1.53 7.91
C ARG A 13 9.42 -1.14 6.79
N VAL A 14 8.37 -1.92 6.56
CA VAL A 14 7.36 -1.65 5.55
C VAL A 14 6.59 -0.37 5.87
N ASP A 15 6.16 -0.21 7.12
CA ASP A 15 5.41 0.98 7.55
C ASP A 15 6.20 2.27 7.33
N ARG A 16 7.51 2.28 7.67
CA ARG A 16 8.36 3.43 7.43
C ARG A 16 8.46 3.78 5.95
N ARG A 17 8.58 2.77 5.11
CA ARG A 17 8.68 3.01 3.65
C ARG A 17 7.36 3.50 3.08
N LEU A 18 6.24 2.89 3.46
CA LEU A 18 4.91 3.33 3.02
C LEU A 18 4.65 4.80 3.37
N ALA A 19 5.07 5.23 4.55
CA ALA A 19 4.91 6.63 4.98
C ALA A 19 5.71 7.62 4.14
N GLN A 20 6.73 7.16 3.41
CA GLN A 20 7.59 8.01 2.58
C GLN A 20 7.18 8.06 1.11
N LEU A 21 6.45 7.03 0.62
CA LEU A 21 6.25 6.83 -0.81
C LEU A 21 5.23 7.77 -1.44
N ILE A 22 4.04 7.89 -0.84
CA ILE A 22 2.92 8.60 -1.47
C ILE A 22 2.89 10.03 -0.99
N ARG A 23 3.50 10.91 -1.78
CA ARG A 23 3.61 12.34 -1.49
C ARG A 23 3.39 13.16 -2.74
N THR A 24 2.88 14.37 -2.55
CA THR A 24 2.76 15.37 -3.60
C THR A 24 3.16 16.74 -3.06
N GLU A 25 3.81 17.53 -3.91
CA GLU A 25 4.08 18.94 -3.63
C GLU A 25 3.08 19.85 -4.36
N ILE A 26 2.14 19.28 -5.10
CA ILE A 26 1.12 20.01 -5.84
C ILE A 26 -0.10 20.18 -4.94
N PRO A 27 -0.40 21.44 -4.50
CA PRO A 27 -1.48 21.70 -3.53
C PRO A 27 -2.86 21.19 -3.99
N GLN A 28 -3.13 21.23 -5.28
CA GLN A 28 -4.39 20.79 -5.86
C GLN A 28 -4.64 19.29 -5.68
N PHE A 29 -3.58 18.50 -5.49
CA PHE A 29 -3.67 17.04 -5.30
C PHE A 29 -3.63 16.61 -3.85
N SER A 30 -3.47 17.54 -2.91
CA SER A 30 -3.28 17.23 -1.48
C SER A 30 -4.43 16.41 -0.90
N GLY A 31 -5.67 16.73 -1.25
CA GLY A 31 -6.84 16.01 -0.75
C GLY A 31 -6.89 14.54 -1.19
N LEU A 32 -6.54 14.28 -2.45
CA LEU A 32 -6.46 12.91 -2.97
C LEU A 32 -5.37 12.11 -2.26
N TYR A 33 -4.18 12.69 -2.14
CA TYR A 33 -3.05 12.02 -1.48
C TYR A 33 -3.30 11.81 0.01
N GLU A 34 -3.98 12.72 0.67
CA GLU A 34 -4.43 12.55 2.05
C GLU A 34 -5.36 11.33 2.18
N ALA A 35 -6.33 11.20 1.30
CA ALA A 35 -7.25 10.06 1.29
C ALA A 35 -6.52 8.73 1.01
N MET A 36 -5.56 8.71 0.08
CA MET A 36 -4.74 7.55 -0.19
C MET A 36 -3.94 7.12 1.04
N ASN A 37 -3.27 8.07 1.68
CA ASN A 37 -2.45 7.83 2.86
C ASN A 37 -3.29 7.44 4.10
N TYR A 38 -4.50 7.96 4.22
CA TYR A 38 -5.39 7.62 5.32
C TYR A 38 -5.59 6.11 5.45
N SER A 39 -5.91 5.44 4.36
CA SER A 39 -6.12 3.99 4.36
C SER A 39 -4.81 3.21 4.33
N LEU A 40 -3.83 3.65 3.56
CA LEU A 40 -2.54 2.96 3.43
C LEU A 40 -1.79 2.91 4.77
N ASN A 41 -1.84 4.00 5.55
CA ASN A 41 -1.13 4.14 6.81
C ASN A 41 -2.01 3.90 8.04
N ALA A 42 -3.22 3.37 7.85
CA ALA A 42 -4.15 3.11 8.96
C ALA A 42 -3.76 1.92 9.84
N GLY A 43 -2.66 1.26 9.53
CA GLY A 43 -2.22 0.07 10.23
C GLY A 43 -2.52 -1.21 9.43
N GLY A 44 -2.33 -2.34 10.08
CA GLY A 44 -2.48 -3.67 9.49
C GLY A 44 -1.26 -4.53 9.78
N LYS A 45 -1.37 -5.82 9.53
CA LYS A 45 -0.31 -6.78 9.85
C LYS A 45 0.82 -6.81 8.81
N ARG A 46 0.60 -6.23 7.65
CA ARG A 46 1.55 -6.18 6.54
C ARG A 46 2.04 -7.57 6.09
N ILE A 47 1.17 -8.57 6.17
CA ILE A 47 1.54 -9.96 5.87
C ILE A 47 1.99 -10.14 4.41
N ARG A 48 1.31 -9.50 3.45
CA ARG A 48 1.64 -9.64 2.03
C ARG A 48 3.04 -9.15 1.70
N PRO A 49 3.42 -7.90 2.03
CA PRO A 49 4.80 -7.45 1.80
C PRO A 49 5.83 -8.25 2.60
N ILE A 50 5.53 -8.65 3.84
CA ILE A 50 6.45 -9.43 4.67
C ILE A 50 6.71 -10.80 4.04
N LEU A 51 5.66 -11.47 3.55
CA LEU A 51 5.80 -12.76 2.87
C LEU A 51 6.69 -12.64 1.63
N PHE A 52 6.47 -11.61 0.83
CA PHE A 52 7.28 -11.34 -0.36
C PHE A 52 8.77 -11.18 0.02
N LEU A 53 9.07 -10.35 1.01
CA LEU A 53 10.44 -10.12 1.47
C LEU A 53 11.06 -11.40 2.05
N SER A 54 10.28 -12.20 2.79
CA SER A 54 10.75 -13.45 3.38
C SER A 54 11.14 -14.48 2.31
N VAL A 55 10.37 -14.59 1.23
CA VAL A 55 10.69 -15.47 0.11
C VAL A 55 11.98 -15.03 -0.56
N LEU A 56 12.18 -13.71 -0.76
CA LEU A 56 13.44 -13.19 -1.32
C LEU A 56 14.65 -13.58 -0.46
N GLU A 57 14.53 -13.42 0.86
CA GLU A 57 15.59 -13.84 1.79
C GLU A 57 15.88 -15.33 1.68
N ALA A 58 14.83 -16.16 1.62
CA ALA A 58 14.97 -17.61 1.46
C ALA A 58 15.67 -17.99 0.14
N LEU A 59 15.53 -17.18 -0.90
CA LEU A 59 16.19 -17.37 -2.19
C LEU A 59 17.59 -16.74 -2.24
N GLY A 60 18.10 -16.23 -1.13
CA GLY A 60 19.43 -15.62 -1.07
C GLY A 60 19.50 -14.23 -1.68
N LYS A 61 18.39 -13.56 -1.88
CA LYS A 61 18.34 -12.18 -2.39
C LYS A 61 18.35 -11.17 -1.25
N ASP A 62 18.95 -10.01 -1.47
CA ASP A 62 18.88 -8.91 -0.52
C ASP A 62 17.50 -8.23 -0.63
N PRO A 63 16.67 -8.29 0.41
CA PRO A 63 15.34 -7.70 0.35
C PRO A 63 15.35 -6.17 0.27
N ALA A 64 16.45 -5.50 0.60
CA ALA A 64 16.53 -4.04 0.57
C ALA A 64 16.24 -3.46 -0.82
N GLY A 65 16.69 -4.13 -1.89
CA GLY A 65 16.45 -3.70 -3.26
C GLY A 65 15.01 -3.93 -3.76
N TYR A 66 14.20 -4.65 -3.00
CA TYR A 66 12.83 -5.02 -3.38
C TYR A 66 11.77 -4.44 -2.44
N LEU A 67 12.15 -3.55 -1.54
CA LEU A 67 11.24 -2.99 -0.55
C LEU A 67 10.07 -2.22 -1.19
N ASP A 68 10.34 -1.48 -2.26
CA ASP A 68 9.29 -0.73 -2.98
C ASP A 68 8.30 -1.68 -3.68
N LEU A 69 8.77 -2.80 -4.21
CA LEU A 69 7.88 -3.84 -4.75
C LEU A 69 7.01 -4.46 -3.66
N ALA A 70 7.57 -4.71 -2.49
CA ALA A 70 6.80 -5.17 -1.34
C ALA A 70 5.71 -4.16 -0.96
N CYS A 71 6.04 -2.87 -0.96
CA CYS A 71 5.08 -1.80 -0.71
C CYS A 71 4.00 -1.72 -1.79
N ALA A 72 4.34 -2.02 -3.05
CA ALA A 72 3.35 -2.07 -4.13
C ALA A 72 2.25 -3.10 -3.83
N LEU A 73 2.60 -4.25 -3.27
CA LEU A 73 1.61 -5.26 -2.86
C LEU A 73 0.64 -4.71 -1.81
N GLU A 74 1.15 -3.93 -0.86
CA GLU A 74 0.29 -3.32 0.16
C GLU A 74 -0.59 -2.21 -0.42
N CYS A 75 -0.10 -1.45 -1.40
CA CYS A 75 -0.90 -0.47 -2.12
C CYS A 75 -2.09 -1.14 -2.85
N VAL A 76 -1.85 -2.26 -3.52
CA VAL A 76 -2.91 -3.03 -4.18
C VAL A 76 -3.91 -3.57 -3.15
N HIS A 77 -3.42 -4.08 -2.03
CA HIS A 77 -4.29 -4.55 -0.96
C HIS A 77 -5.15 -3.41 -0.40
N SER A 78 -4.56 -2.26 -0.11
CA SER A 78 -5.28 -1.11 0.44
C SER A 78 -6.32 -0.56 -0.54
N TYR A 79 -5.99 -0.46 -1.83
CA TYR A 79 -6.98 -0.06 -2.84
C TYR A 79 -8.19 -0.98 -2.82
N SER A 80 -7.97 -2.29 -2.76
CA SER A 80 -9.06 -3.25 -2.77
C SER A 80 -9.97 -3.09 -1.54
N LEU A 81 -9.41 -2.80 -0.38
CA LEU A 81 -10.18 -2.56 0.84
C LEU A 81 -11.00 -1.27 0.76
N ILE A 82 -10.43 -0.19 0.21
CA ILE A 82 -11.16 1.07 0.04
C ILE A 82 -12.39 0.84 -0.84
N HIS A 83 -12.24 0.13 -1.96
CA HIS A 83 -13.33 -0.14 -2.89
C HIS A 83 -14.34 -1.12 -2.32
N ASP A 84 -13.90 -2.17 -1.63
CA ASP A 84 -14.80 -3.14 -1.01
C ASP A 84 -15.69 -2.50 0.06
N ASP A 85 -15.20 -1.49 0.77
CA ASP A 85 -15.94 -0.81 1.82
C ASP A 85 -17.04 0.14 1.30
N LEU A 86 -17.02 0.48 0.01
CA LEU A 86 -17.99 1.42 -0.59
C LEU A 86 -19.44 0.93 -0.43
N PRO A 87 -20.41 1.87 -0.35
CA PRO A 87 -21.83 1.52 -0.25
C PRO A 87 -22.33 0.59 -1.36
N ALA A 88 -21.78 0.69 -2.56
CA ALA A 88 -22.15 -0.17 -3.68
C ALA A 88 -21.51 -1.58 -3.61
N MET A 89 -20.63 -1.80 -2.67
CA MET A 89 -19.92 -3.06 -2.44
C MET A 89 -20.36 -3.65 -1.11
N ASP A 90 -19.47 -3.74 -0.12
CA ASP A 90 -19.78 -4.32 1.20
C ASP A 90 -20.47 -3.35 2.15
N ASP A 91 -20.50 -2.07 1.84
CA ASP A 91 -21.15 -1.01 2.61
C ASP A 91 -20.69 -0.97 4.09
N ASP A 92 -19.39 -0.98 4.30
CA ASP A 92 -18.79 -0.93 5.63
C ASP A 92 -18.53 0.51 6.09
N ASP A 93 -18.93 0.83 7.31
CA ASP A 93 -18.69 2.16 7.91
C ASP A 93 -17.37 2.23 8.67
N TYR A 94 -16.86 1.11 9.14
CA TYR A 94 -15.64 1.03 9.95
C TYR A 94 -14.73 -0.11 9.50
N ARG A 95 -13.43 0.13 9.62
CA ARG A 95 -12.37 -0.86 9.41
C ARG A 95 -11.30 -0.67 10.46
N ARG A 96 -10.96 -1.73 11.21
CA ARG A 96 -9.98 -1.69 12.31
C ARG A 96 -10.26 -0.58 13.32
N GLY A 97 -11.53 -0.36 13.61
CA GLY A 97 -11.97 0.64 14.57
C GLY A 97 -11.92 2.10 14.07
N LYS A 98 -11.58 2.32 12.80
CA LYS A 98 -11.57 3.65 12.18
C LYS A 98 -12.66 3.75 11.13
N PRO A 99 -13.25 4.95 10.91
CA PRO A 99 -14.18 5.17 9.81
C PRO A 99 -13.52 4.80 8.47
N THR A 100 -14.30 4.21 7.58
CA THR A 100 -13.83 3.85 6.24
C THR A 100 -13.56 5.09 5.38
N ASN A 101 -12.78 4.94 4.34
CA ASN A 101 -12.32 6.05 3.51
C ASN A 101 -13.48 6.89 2.97
N HIS A 102 -14.52 6.24 2.44
CA HIS A 102 -15.67 6.96 1.89
C HIS A 102 -16.49 7.70 2.97
N ARG A 103 -16.43 7.26 4.22
CA ARG A 103 -17.09 7.95 5.34
C ARG A 103 -16.37 9.24 5.72
N VAL A 104 -15.04 9.27 5.55
CA VAL A 104 -14.22 10.45 5.89
C VAL A 104 -14.15 11.43 4.71
N TYR A 105 -13.93 10.93 3.49
CA TYR A 105 -13.62 11.76 2.32
C TYR A 105 -14.75 11.80 1.28
N GLY A 106 -15.80 11.00 1.45
CA GLY A 106 -16.86 10.86 0.47
C GLY A 106 -16.58 9.76 -0.55
N GLU A 107 -17.63 9.29 -1.23
CA GLU A 107 -17.55 8.16 -2.15
C GLU A 107 -16.67 8.44 -3.36
N GLY A 108 -16.83 9.60 -3.99
CA GLY A 108 -16.05 9.97 -5.18
C GLY A 108 -14.56 10.01 -4.89
N THR A 109 -14.14 10.66 -3.79
CA THR A 109 -12.75 10.72 -3.39
C THR A 109 -12.21 9.34 -3.02
N ALA A 110 -13.02 8.51 -2.34
CA ALA A 110 -12.61 7.14 -1.99
C ALA A 110 -12.38 6.29 -3.25
N ILE A 111 -13.23 6.39 -4.25
CA ILE A 111 -13.05 5.70 -5.53
C ILE A 111 -11.72 6.12 -6.16
N LEU A 112 -11.47 7.42 -6.23
CA LEU A 112 -10.23 7.94 -6.82
C LEU A 112 -9.00 7.61 -5.99
N ALA A 113 -9.12 7.56 -4.66
CA ALA A 113 -8.02 7.14 -3.78
C ALA A 113 -7.62 5.68 -4.04
N GLY A 114 -8.60 4.79 -4.19
CA GLY A 114 -8.34 3.41 -4.57
C GLY A 114 -7.70 3.29 -5.95
N ASP A 115 -8.24 3.99 -6.94
CA ASP A 115 -7.67 4.04 -8.29
C ASP A 115 -6.22 4.56 -8.28
N GLY A 116 -5.97 5.61 -7.49
CA GLY A 116 -4.65 6.19 -7.33
C GLY A 116 -3.64 5.22 -6.72
N LEU A 117 -4.05 4.47 -5.70
CA LEU A 117 -3.19 3.46 -5.08
C LEU A 117 -2.84 2.32 -6.05
N LEU A 118 -3.81 1.83 -6.81
CA LEU A 118 -3.57 0.79 -7.81
C LEU A 118 -2.59 1.28 -8.88
N THR A 119 -2.83 2.46 -9.43
CA THR A 119 -1.97 3.05 -10.45
C THR A 119 -0.54 3.29 -9.91
N TYR A 120 -0.45 3.77 -8.68
CA TYR A 120 0.84 3.99 -8.02
C TYR A 120 1.61 2.69 -7.85
N ALA A 121 0.93 1.61 -7.44
CA ALA A 121 1.54 0.28 -7.32
C ALA A 121 2.15 -0.18 -8.66
N LEU A 122 1.43 0.00 -9.76
CA LEU A 122 1.94 -0.33 -11.09
C LEU A 122 3.16 0.51 -11.45
N SER A 123 3.20 1.79 -11.07
CA SER A 123 4.37 2.65 -11.30
C SER A 123 5.60 2.16 -10.52
N LEU A 124 5.42 1.70 -9.29
CA LEU A 124 6.51 1.11 -8.49
C LEU A 124 7.10 -0.13 -9.16
N ILE A 125 6.25 -0.99 -9.70
CA ILE A 125 6.67 -2.19 -10.42
C ILE A 125 7.46 -1.80 -11.66
N HIS A 126 6.97 -0.85 -12.43
CA HIS A 126 7.63 -0.37 -13.66
C HIS A 126 9.01 0.22 -13.38
N ILE A 127 9.12 1.08 -12.38
CA ILE A 127 10.39 1.72 -11.98
C ILE A 127 11.40 0.66 -11.52
N SER A 128 10.94 -0.38 -10.84
CA SER A 128 11.81 -1.42 -10.29
C SER A 128 12.32 -2.40 -11.36
N GLU A 129 11.65 -2.49 -12.53
CA GLU A 129 12.01 -3.43 -13.60
C GLU A 129 12.12 -2.77 -15.00
N PRO A 130 12.75 -1.59 -15.15
CA PRO A 130 12.75 -0.89 -16.45
C PRO A 130 13.50 -1.65 -17.54
N THR A 131 14.56 -2.39 -17.20
CA THR A 131 15.38 -3.13 -18.14
C THR A 131 14.61 -4.28 -18.77
N ARG A 132 13.77 -4.97 -18.00
CA ARG A 132 12.94 -6.08 -18.48
C ARG A 132 11.99 -5.63 -19.57
N LEU A 133 11.38 -4.46 -19.40
CA LEU A 133 10.45 -3.90 -20.38
C LEU A 133 11.16 -3.49 -21.67
N GLN A 134 12.42 -3.11 -21.61
CA GLN A 134 13.23 -2.77 -22.79
C GLN A 134 13.61 -3.99 -23.63
N LEU A 135 13.54 -5.19 -23.07
CA LEU A 135 13.85 -6.43 -23.78
C LEU A 135 12.64 -7.03 -24.52
N ILE A 136 11.47 -6.48 -24.32
CA ILE A 136 10.25 -6.86 -25.02
C ILE A 136 10.03 -5.94 -26.20
#